data_dfcfba61ea961b4b2ac047dc6d890e05
#
_entry.id   dfcfba61ea961b4b2ac047dc6d890e05
#
_cell.length_a   1.000
_cell.length_b   1.000
_cell.length_c   1.000
_cell.angle_alpha   90.00
_cell.angle_beta   90.00
_cell.angle_gamma   90.00
#
_symmetry.space_group_name_H-M   'P 1'
#
loop_
_entity.id
_entity.type
_entity.pdbx_description
1 polymer ?
#
loop_
_entity_poly.entity_id
_entity_poly.type
_entity_poly.pdbx_seq_one_letter_code
_entity_poly.pdbx_strand_id
1 'polypeptide(L)'
;MYLLIADDEAVIRRGLLSLDWKSIGITDVYSVANGVEAKELLLSTSIDLVIFDIRMPGFSGLELAQMVKERSMDVAVVLLSGFSEFEYARSAMRYGVYEYLLKPVSPNELMETMHNVMHRLEQKRFEQKLLSQKDEFGEKHDAVSQVNSLFVQSSNKI
;
A
#
# COMPACT_ATOMS: atom_id res chain seq x y z
N MET A 1 -10.90 -5.45 -2.70
CA MET A 1 -9.73 -4.59 -2.96
C MET A 1 -9.44 -4.51 -4.46
N TYR A 2 -8.82 -3.42 -4.87
CA TYR A 2 -8.47 -3.15 -6.26
C TYR A 2 -6.97 -3.28 -6.46
N LEU A 3 -6.56 -4.07 -7.45
CA LEU A 3 -5.17 -4.35 -7.79
C LEU A 3 -4.77 -3.68 -9.10
N LEU A 4 -3.60 -3.05 -9.11
CA LEU A 4 -2.97 -2.55 -10.33
C LEU A 4 -1.72 -3.38 -10.64
N ILE A 5 -1.64 -3.90 -11.84
CA ILE A 5 -0.48 -4.61 -12.36
C ILE A 5 0.17 -3.73 -13.44
N ALA A 6 1.45 -3.44 -13.29
CA ALA A 6 2.22 -2.70 -14.28
C ALA A 6 3.47 -3.48 -14.65
N ASP A 7 3.54 -3.92 -15.90
CA ASP A 7 4.66 -4.66 -16.47
C ASP A 7 4.70 -4.40 -17.98
N ASP A 8 5.86 -4.06 -18.52
CA ASP A 8 6.00 -3.78 -19.95
C ASP A 8 6.06 -5.06 -20.81
N GLU A 9 6.28 -6.21 -20.21
CA GLU A 9 6.26 -7.50 -20.88
C GLU A 9 4.84 -8.06 -20.96
N ALA A 10 4.27 -8.07 -22.18
CA ALA A 10 2.89 -8.51 -22.40
C ALA A 10 2.62 -9.95 -21.94
N VAL A 11 3.58 -10.84 -22.09
CA VAL A 11 3.44 -12.25 -21.67
C VAL A 11 3.32 -12.35 -20.16
N ILE A 12 4.17 -11.64 -19.42
CA ILE A 12 4.14 -11.62 -17.95
C ILE A 12 2.84 -10.98 -17.47
N ARG A 13 2.46 -9.85 -18.05
CA ARG A 13 1.22 -9.15 -17.68
C ARG A 13 -0.01 -10.03 -17.89
N ARG A 14 -0.10 -10.75 -19.01
CA ARG A 14 -1.19 -11.70 -19.28
C ARG A 14 -1.18 -12.85 -18.30
N GLY A 15 -0.02 -13.39 -17.96
CA GLY A 15 0.13 -14.44 -16.97
C GLY A 15 -0.37 -14.00 -15.59
N LEU A 16 -0.01 -12.81 -15.18
CA LEU A 16 -0.49 -12.24 -13.91
C LEU A 16 -2.00 -12.01 -13.90
N LEU A 17 -2.56 -11.52 -15.01
CA LEU A 17 -4.00 -11.33 -15.14
C LEU A 17 -4.81 -12.63 -15.11
N SER A 18 -4.20 -13.73 -15.50
CA SER A 18 -4.87 -15.04 -15.55
C SER A 18 -5.06 -15.69 -14.19
N LEU A 19 -4.45 -15.17 -13.14
CA LEU A 19 -4.56 -15.73 -11.79
C LEU A 19 -5.92 -15.46 -11.18
N ASP A 20 -6.34 -16.33 -10.26
CA ASP A 20 -7.66 -16.23 -9.61
C ASP A 20 -7.62 -15.21 -8.46
N TRP A 21 -7.54 -13.94 -8.79
CA TRP A 21 -7.49 -12.85 -7.83
C TRP A 21 -8.74 -12.75 -6.95
N LYS A 22 -9.89 -13.15 -7.49
CA LYS A 22 -11.15 -13.13 -6.72
C LYS A 22 -11.12 -14.10 -5.54
N SER A 23 -10.38 -15.21 -5.66
CA SER A 23 -10.26 -16.19 -4.59
C SER A 23 -9.63 -15.65 -3.32
N ILE A 24 -8.83 -14.60 -3.42
CA ILE A 24 -8.18 -13.96 -2.28
C ILE A 24 -8.80 -12.62 -1.88
N GLY A 25 -9.89 -12.20 -2.53
CA GLY A 25 -10.62 -10.99 -2.16
C GLY A 25 -10.33 -9.76 -3.01
N ILE A 26 -9.65 -9.92 -4.15
CA ILE A 26 -9.46 -8.84 -5.11
C ILE A 26 -10.63 -8.82 -6.08
N THR A 27 -11.35 -7.70 -6.15
CA THR A 27 -12.57 -7.56 -6.93
C THR A 27 -12.31 -7.10 -8.36
N ASP A 28 -11.35 -6.19 -8.54
CA ASP A 28 -11.01 -5.64 -9.84
C ASP A 28 -9.50 -5.59 -10.02
N VAL A 29 -9.06 -5.89 -11.23
CA VAL A 29 -7.65 -5.86 -11.62
C VAL A 29 -7.49 -4.93 -12.81
N TYR A 30 -6.65 -3.92 -12.63
CA TYR A 30 -6.23 -3.02 -13.70
C TYR A 30 -4.85 -3.44 -14.19
N SER A 31 -4.58 -3.34 -15.49
CA SER A 31 -3.25 -3.63 -16.01
C SER A 31 -2.80 -2.56 -16.98
N VAL A 32 -1.54 -2.19 -16.88
CA VAL A 32 -0.90 -1.20 -17.74
C VAL A 32 0.49 -1.67 -18.15
N ALA A 33 1.02 -1.08 -19.24
CA ALA A 33 2.26 -1.54 -19.85
C ALA A 33 3.47 -0.63 -19.54
N ASN A 34 3.27 0.48 -18.84
CA ASN A 34 4.34 1.42 -18.55
C ASN A 34 4.07 2.22 -17.26
N GLY A 35 5.11 2.90 -16.81
CA GLY A 35 5.04 3.66 -15.57
C GLY A 35 4.21 4.94 -15.64
N VAL A 36 4.05 5.53 -16.82
CA VAL A 36 3.22 6.73 -16.99
C VAL A 36 1.75 6.38 -16.78
N GLU A 37 1.27 5.34 -17.42
CA GLU A 37 -0.10 4.85 -17.23
C GLU A 37 -0.35 4.38 -15.79
N ALA A 38 0.65 3.73 -15.17
CA ALA A 38 0.57 3.33 -13.77
C ALA A 38 0.39 4.52 -12.84
N LYS A 39 1.17 5.57 -13.04
CA LYS A 39 1.07 6.81 -12.27
C LYS A 39 -0.31 7.46 -12.43
N GLU A 40 -0.80 7.54 -13.66
CA GLU A 40 -2.12 8.10 -13.93
C GLU A 40 -3.23 7.37 -13.17
N LEU A 41 -3.21 6.05 -13.19
CA LEU A 41 -4.19 5.23 -12.45
C LEU A 41 -4.06 5.41 -10.95
N LEU A 42 -2.84 5.43 -10.42
CA LEU A 42 -2.62 5.66 -8.98
C LEU A 42 -3.20 7.00 -8.51
N LEU A 43 -3.12 8.03 -9.35
CA LEU A 43 -3.59 9.36 -8.99
C LEU A 43 -5.09 9.57 -9.24
N SER A 44 -5.71 8.79 -10.12
CA SER A 44 -7.09 8.98 -10.54
C SER A 44 -8.08 7.93 -10.03
N THR A 45 -7.58 6.81 -9.56
CA THR A 45 -8.40 5.64 -9.19
C THR A 45 -8.00 5.14 -7.80
N SER A 46 -8.97 4.67 -7.04
CA SER A 46 -8.70 4.06 -5.73
C SER A 46 -8.08 2.68 -5.91
N ILE A 47 -6.77 2.62 -5.81
CA ILE A 47 -6.00 1.37 -5.86
C ILE A 47 -5.57 1.00 -4.44
N ASP A 48 -5.72 -0.27 -4.08
CA ASP A 48 -5.30 -0.79 -2.77
C ASP A 48 -3.93 -1.46 -2.82
N LEU A 49 -3.67 -2.18 -3.90
CA LEU A 49 -2.47 -3.01 -4.06
C LEU A 49 -1.90 -2.80 -5.45
N VAL A 50 -0.58 -2.81 -5.53
CA VAL A 50 0.10 -2.75 -6.83
C VAL A 50 1.16 -3.83 -6.93
N ILE A 51 1.32 -4.37 -8.14
CA ILE A 51 2.46 -5.20 -8.53
C ILE A 51 3.15 -4.47 -9.65
N PHE A 52 4.36 -3.98 -9.39
CA PHE A 52 5.15 -3.24 -10.37
C PHE A 52 6.39 -4.01 -10.77
N ASP A 53 6.64 -4.12 -12.06
CA ASP A 53 7.95 -4.43 -12.57
C ASP A 53 8.88 -3.24 -12.29
N ILE A 54 10.12 -3.50 -11.92
CA ILE A 54 11.08 -2.42 -11.66
C ILE A 54 11.43 -1.68 -12.94
N ARG A 55 11.76 -2.40 -14.00
CA ARG A 55 12.16 -1.78 -15.27
C ARG A 55 10.98 -1.62 -16.21
N MET A 56 10.50 -0.40 -16.32
CA MET A 56 9.42 -0.02 -17.25
C MET A 56 9.74 1.30 -17.93
N PRO A 57 9.26 1.50 -19.18
CA PRO A 57 9.31 2.81 -19.80
C PRO A 57 8.54 3.87 -19.00
N GLY A 58 9.02 5.08 -19.01
CA GLY A 58 8.46 6.18 -18.24
C GLY A 58 8.96 6.16 -16.80
N PHE A 59 8.13 5.83 -15.85
CA PHE A 59 8.53 5.67 -14.45
C PHE A 59 8.86 4.21 -14.16
N SER A 60 9.98 3.98 -13.45
CA SER A 60 10.31 2.66 -12.95
C SER A 60 9.41 2.28 -11.76
N GLY A 61 9.36 0.98 -11.44
CA GLY A 61 8.65 0.52 -10.25
C GLY A 61 9.17 1.15 -8.97
N LEU A 62 10.47 1.42 -8.87
CA LEU A 62 11.07 2.11 -7.72
C LEU A 62 10.67 3.57 -7.64
N GLU A 63 10.64 4.27 -8.76
CA GLU A 63 10.18 5.67 -8.80
C GLU A 63 8.71 5.78 -8.38
N LEU A 64 7.87 4.84 -8.81
CA LEU A 64 6.47 4.78 -8.40
C LEU A 64 6.32 4.45 -6.91
N ALA A 65 7.13 3.53 -6.39
CA ALA A 65 7.15 3.22 -4.95
C ALA A 65 7.57 4.43 -4.11
N GLN A 66 8.56 5.16 -4.57
CA GLN A 66 8.99 6.42 -3.94
C GLN A 66 7.86 7.45 -3.92
N MET A 67 7.15 7.60 -5.04
CA MET A 67 6.01 8.52 -5.12
C MET A 67 4.91 8.14 -4.13
N VAL A 68 4.58 6.86 -4.04
CA VAL A 68 3.57 6.35 -3.09
C VAL A 68 3.96 6.73 -1.66
N LYS A 69 5.22 6.55 -1.30
CA LYS A 69 5.71 6.90 0.04
C LYS A 69 5.71 8.40 0.29
N GLU A 70 6.25 9.20 -0.63
CA GLU A 70 6.35 10.66 -0.48
C GLU A 70 4.98 11.33 -0.38
N ARG A 71 4.00 10.79 -1.09
CA ARG A 71 2.61 11.29 -1.05
C ARG A 71 1.77 10.65 0.06
N SER A 72 2.35 9.80 0.87
CA SER A 72 1.65 9.07 1.94
C SER A 72 0.38 8.37 1.43
N MET A 73 0.46 7.76 0.26
CA MET A 73 -0.67 7.06 -0.34
C MET A 73 -0.92 5.73 0.39
N ASP A 74 -2.18 5.42 0.64
CA ASP A 74 -2.60 4.18 1.28
C ASP A 74 -2.68 3.03 0.27
N VAL A 75 -1.52 2.66 -0.26
CA VAL A 75 -1.36 1.62 -1.29
C VAL A 75 -0.22 0.70 -0.88
N ALA A 76 -0.46 -0.60 -0.91
CA ALA A 76 0.58 -1.59 -0.67
C ALA A 76 1.32 -1.90 -1.97
N VAL A 77 2.63 -1.68 -1.99
CA VAL A 77 3.47 -1.87 -3.16
C VAL A 77 4.23 -3.20 -3.07
N VAL A 78 4.11 -4.01 -4.13
CA VAL A 78 4.90 -5.22 -4.35
C VAL A 78 5.70 -5.02 -5.63
N LEU A 79 7.00 -5.29 -5.57
CA LEU A 79 7.89 -5.16 -6.73
C LEU A 79 8.30 -6.54 -7.26
N LEU A 80 8.35 -6.67 -8.57
CA LEU A 80 8.93 -7.81 -9.27
C LEU A 80 10.20 -7.39 -9.98
N SER A 81 11.25 -8.20 -9.88
CA SER A 81 12.57 -7.86 -10.44
C SER A 81 13.30 -9.07 -10.99
N GLY A 82 14.19 -8.85 -11.95
CA GLY A 82 15.15 -9.86 -12.43
C GLY A 82 16.37 -9.99 -11.53
N PHE A 83 17.22 -10.95 -11.83
CA PHE A 83 18.36 -11.38 -10.99
C PHE A 83 19.43 -10.31 -10.72
N SER A 84 19.62 -9.35 -11.60
CA SER A 84 20.75 -8.41 -11.56
C SER A 84 20.50 -7.17 -10.71
N GLU A 85 19.42 -7.13 -9.93
CA GLU A 85 18.92 -5.88 -9.35
C GLU A 85 18.93 -5.85 -7.81
N PHE A 86 19.94 -6.49 -7.21
CA PHE A 86 20.11 -6.51 -5.75
C PHE A 86 20.16 -5.11 -5.13
N GLU A 87 20.75 -4.14 -5.80
CA GLU A 87 20.79 -2.75 -5.34
C GLU A 87 19.39 -2.13 -5.25
N TYR A 88 18.48 -2.54 -6.11
CA TYR A 88 17.11 -2.07 -6.10
C TYR A 88 16.33 -2.59 -4.89
N ALA A 89 16.63 -3.78 -4.41
CA ALA A 89 15.98 -4.33 -3.22
C ALA A 89 16.23 -3.45 -1.98
N ARG A 90 17.45 -2.93 -1.85
CA ARG A 90 17.81 -2.02 -0.76
C ARG A 90 17.03 -0.71 -0.83
N SER A 91 16.91 -0.14 -2.03
CA SER A 91 16.12 1.08 -2.26
C SER A 91 14.64 0.83 -1.99
N ALA A 92 14.11 -0.32 -2.41
CA ALA A 92 12.72 -0.71 -2.18
C ALA A 92 12.37 -0.72 -0.68
N MET A 93 13.26 -1.21 0.15
CA MET A 93 13.06 -1.20 1.61
C MET A 93 12.90 0.21 2.16
N ARG A 94 13.66 1.17 1.63
CA ARG A 94 13.57 2.59 2.03
C ARG A 94 12.23 3.21 1.64
N TYR A 95 11.62 2.74 0.55
CA TYR A 95 10.33 3.25 0.06
C TYR A 95 9.12 2.53 0.66
N GLY A 96 9.33 1.71 1.67
CA GLY A 96 8.24 1.04 2.38
C GLY A 96 7.48 0.02 1.54
N VAL A 97 8.16 -0.62 0.59
CA VAL A 97 7.59 -1.70 -0.23
C VAL A 97 7.24 -2.88 0.67
N TYR A 98 6.07 -3.47 0.46
CA TYR A 98 5.62 -4.59 1.28
C TYR A 98 6.37 -5.87 0.97
N GLU A 99 6.62 -6.14 -0.31
CA GLU A 99 7.37 -7.31 -0.75
C GLU A 99 8.17 -7.00 -2.01
N TYR A 100 9.29 -7.72 -2.13
CA TYR A 100 10.16 -7.67 -3.29
C TYR A 100 10.38 -9.11 -3.77
N LEU A 101 9.88 -9.44 -4.96
CA LEU A 101 9.92 -10.78 -5.51
C LEU A 101 10.83 -10.84 -6.73
N LEU A 102 11.57 -11.93 -6.84
CA LEU A 102 12.44 -12.19 -7.98
C LEU A 102 11.70 -12.96 -9.07
N LYS A 103 11.86 -12.55 -10.31
CA LYS A 103 11.37 -13.29 -11.48
C LYS A 103 12.32 -14.47 -11.79
N PRO A 104 11.81 -15.63 -12.23
CA PRO A 104 10.38 -15.96 -12.37
C PRO A 104 9.75 -16.30 -11.01
N VAL A 105 8.56 -15.80 -10.76
CA VAL A 105 7.80 -16.12 -9.56
C VAL A 105 6.70 -17.14 -9.91
N SER A 106 6.56 -18.19 -9.10
CA SER A 106 5.49 -19.16 -9.32
C SER A 106 4.13 -18.56 -8.99
N PRO A 107 3.05 -18.99 -9.68
CA PRO A 107 1.70 -18.53 -9.33
C PRO A 107 1.34 -18.75 -7.86
N ASN A 108 1.68 -19.90 -7.30
CA ASN A 108 1.39 -20.21 -5.90
C ASN A 108 2.12 -19.29 -4.93
N GLU A 109 3.40 -19.03 -5.17
CA GLU A 109 4.21 -18.10 -4.37
C GLU A 109 3.64 -16.69 -4.44
N LEU A 110 3.28 -16.23 -5.63
CA LEU A 110 2.72 -14.90 -5.80
C LEU A 110 1.37 -14.75 -5.10
N MET A 111 0.47 -15.72 -5.26
CA MET A 111 -0.84 -15.69 -4.62
C MET A 111 -0.73 -15.71 -3.10
N GLU A 112 0.15 -16.53 -2.55
CA GLU A 112 0.41 -16.57 -1.12
C GLU A 112 0.97 -15.23 -0.60
N THR A 113 1.94 -14.68 -1.32
CA THR A 113 2.53 -13.37 -0.98
C THR A 113 1.47 -12.28 -1.01
N MET A 114 0.65 -12.24 -2.05
CA MET A 114 -0.40 -11.21 -2.16
C MET A 114 -1.47 -11.35 -1.10
N HIS A 115 -1.83 -12.57 -0.74
CA HIS A 115 -2.75 -12.80 0.38
C HIS A 115 -2.18 -12.25 1.69
N ASN A 116 -0.91 -12.49 1.96
CA ASN A 116 -0.22 -11.97 3.14
C ASN A 116 -0.11 -10.43 3.12
N VAL A 117 0.17 -9.85 1.96
CA VAL A 117 0.24 -8.39 1.78
C VAL A 117 -1.12 -7.75 2.06
N MET A 118 -2.19 -8.33 1.53
CA MET A 118 -3.56 -7.85 1.79
C MET A 118 -3.88 -7.87 3.29
N HIS A 119 -3.53 -8.95 3.97
CA HIS A 119 -3.76 -9.08 5.40
C HIS A 119 -2.98 -8.00 6.19
N ARG A 120 -1.73 -7.76 5.85
CA ARG A 120 -0.91 -6.71 6.45
C ARG A 120 -1.48 -5.31 6.19
N LEU A 121 -1.98 -5.06 5.00
CA LEU A 121 -2.62 -3.79 4.65
C LEU A 121 -3.90 -3.58 5.46
N GLU A 122 -4.74 -4.61 5.58
CA GLU A 122 -5.96 -4.56 6.39
C GLU A 122 -5.64 -4.30 7.87
N GLN A 123 -4.61 -4.95 8.41
CA GLN A 123 -4.17 -4.70 9.79
C GLN A 123 -3.69 -3.26 9.98
N LYS A 124 -2.90 -2.75 9.05
CA LYS A 124 -2.41 -1.37 9.10
C LYS A 124 -3.57 -0.37 9.06
N ARG A 125 -4.53 -0.58 8.19
CA ARG A 125 -5.73 0.27 8.09
C ARG A 125 -6.57 0.23 9.35
N PHE A 126 -6.73 -0.96 9.94
CA PHE A 126 -7.44 -1.15 11.20
C PHE A 126 -6.75 -0.42 12.36
N GLU A 127 -5.43 -0.56 12.49
CA GLU A 127 -4.64 0.13 13.50
C GLU A 127 -4.71 1.65 13.36
N GLN A 128 -4.61 2.17 12.14
CA GLN A 128 -4.74 3.60 11.85
C GLN A 128 -6.12 4.12 12.24
N LYS A 129 -7.17 3.34 11.96
CA LYS A 129 -8.54 3.68 12.33
C LYS A 129 -8.73 3.69 13.86
N LEU A 130 -8.16 2.73 14.57
CA LEU A 130 -8.18 2.69 16.03
C LEU A 130 -7.45 3.88 16.65
N LEU A 131 -6.26 4.23 16.13
CA LEU A 131 -5.48 5.38 16.59
C LEU A 131 -6.26 6.68 16.37
N SER A 132 -6.89 6.86 15.21
CA SER A 132 -7.72 8.02 14.91
C SER A 132 -8.89 8.12 15.88
N GLN A 133 -9.60 7.02 16.15
CA GLN A 133 -10.71 6.99 17.12
C GLN A 133 -10.23 7.25 18.55
N LYS A 134 -9.09 6.73 18.93
CA LYS A 134 -8.49 6.94 20.24
C LYS A 134 -8.07 8.40 20.44
N ASP A 135 -7.51 9.03 19.42
CA ASP A 135 -7.14 10.46 19.45
C ASP A 135 -8.38 11.33 19.60
N GLU A 136 -9.44 11.07 18.82
CA GLU A 136 -10.72 11.77 18.98
C GLU A 136 -11.32 11.59 20.36
N PHE A 137 -11.32 10.37 20.89
CA PHE A 137 -11.78 10.07 22.23
C PHE A 137 -10.89 10.74 23.28
N GLY A 138 -9.59 10.72 23.10
CA GLY A 138 -8.62 11.37 23.97
C GLY A 138 -8.83 12.87 24.04
N GLU A 139 -9.03 13.54 22.91
CA GLU A 139 -9.30 14.98 22.84
C GLU A 139 -10.61 15.33 23.58
N LYS A 140 -11.68 14.56 23.38
CA LYS A 140 -12.95 14.75 24.08
C LYS A 140 -12.80 14.54 25.58
N HIS A 141 -12.05 13.52 25.98
CA HIS A 141 -11.79 13.22 27.40
C HIS A 141 -10.98 14.35 28.05
N ASP A 142 -9.95 14.83 27.39
CA ASP A 142 -9.13 15.93 27.89
C ASP A 142 -9.94 17.22 28.04
N ALA A 143 -10.82 17.53 27.10
CA ALA A 143 -11.72 18.68 27.19
C ALA A 143 -12.65 18.58 28.40
N VAL A 144 -13.23 17.41 28.64
CA VAL A 144 -14.06 17.15 29.81
C VAL A 144 -13.25 17.27 31.10
N SER A 145 -12.05 16.73 31.15
CA SER A 145 -11.15 16.84 32.29
C SER A 145 -10.76 18.28 32.62
N GLN A 146 -10.51 19.10 31.62
CA GLN A 146 -10.21 20.52 31.76
C GLN A 146 -11.40 21.27 32.36
N VAL A 147 -12.60 21.01 31.88
CA VAL A 147 -13.83 21.62 32.40
C VAL A 147 -14.03 21.22 33.87
N ASN A 148 -13.85 19.97 34.22
CA ASN A 148 -13.97 19.49 35.60
C ASN A 148 -12.91 20.11 36.51
N SER A 149 -11.68 20.28 36.04
CA SER A 149 -10.61 20.96 36.77
C SER A 149 -10.95 22.41 37.08
N LEU A 150 -11.52 23.15 36.12
CA LEU A 150 -11.98 24.52 36.30
C LEU A 150 -13.11 24.59 37.33
N PHE A 151 -14.02 23.64 37.30
CA PHE A 151 -15.12 23.56 38.29
C PHE A 151 -14.62 23.34 39.71
N VAL A 152 -13.64 22.43 39.89
CA VAL A 152 -13.02 22.16 41.19
C VAL A 152 -12.27 23.40 41.71
N GLN A 153 -11.55 24.11 40.87
CA GLN A 153 -10.85 25.34 41.22
C GLN A 153 -11.80 26.44 41.66
N SER A 154 -12.92 26.59 40.96
CA SER A 154 -14.00 27.53 41.32
C SER A 154 -14.58 27.24 42.72
N SER A 155 -14.78 25.96 43.05
CA SER A 155 -15.32 25.52 44.33
C SER A 155 -14.35 25.75 45.48
N ASN A 156 -13.04 25.68 45.23
CA ASN A 156 -12.03 25.91 46.27
C ASN A 156 -11.73 27.36 46.56
N LYS A 157 -12.28 28.31 45.81
CA LYS A 157 -12.14 29.76 46.03
C LYS A 157 -13.24 30.36 46.91
N ILE A 158 -14.18 29.53 47.27
CA ILE A 158 -15.25 29.91 48.20
C ILE A 158 -14.85 29.43 49.59
#